data_f131d3a2c2a63b4e0ce390747919b669
#
_entry.id   f131d3a2c2a63b4e0ce390747919b669
#
_cell.length_a   1.000
_cell.length_b   1.000
_cell.length_c   1.000
_cell.angle_alpha   90.00
_cell.angle_beta   90.00
_cell.angle_gamma   90.00
#
_symmetry.space_group_name_H-M   'P 1'
#
loop_
_entity.id
_entity.type
_entity.pdbx_description
1 polymer ?
#
loop_
_entity_poly.entity_id
_entity_poly.type
_entity_poly.pdbx_seq_one_letter_code
_entity_poly.pdbx_strand_id
1 'polypeptide(L)'
;MRGERIGGKVRQITVLNLGRHFPIKQEDWPLLCSRIEQLLQPQAILIAISCPAAIERAAQRYVGQLIERALPPQEPAVDGAVDGVADSANLPAPPTTTAPPAPDFQEVDVDSLQQTQPRSVGVEHVALHALEQLGFVDKLTELGINGVMRACILGNLIGRMAQPASELATWDWLQNQSALGELLDVDFAGLSHMRLYRASDLLMQHREAIEGHMFSAVQTLFKLEETVTLFDLTNTYFEGAAASNPKAKHGRSKEKRTDCPLVTLGMVLDGSGFVRRSKTFAGNVSEGSTLETMLTGLGAPPGALVIMDAGIATEDNLAWLVKHSYRYLVVRRGGARQFDAAQAVTIETAGGESLRLQKEVSEDGKEVRLYCHSEGREAKETAMMERFCTAFEAGLQKIADGLNKPRGEKRRDKILERIGRLKEKSRGVSQHYSVDS
;
A
#
# COMPACT_ATOMS: atom_id res chain seq x y z
N MET A 1 -23.50 10.17 16.64
CA MET A 1 -24.67 10.82 16.02
C MET A 1 -24.20 11.59 14.79
N ARG A 2 -24.92 11.49 13.67
CA ARG A 2 -24.62 12.22 12.42
C ARG A 2 -25.74 13.24 12.18
N GLY A 3 -25.39 14.48 11.84
CA GLY A 3 -26.37 15.49 11.43
C GLY A 3 -26.69 15.31 9.93
N GLU A 4 -27.95 15.09 9.59
CA GLU A 4 -28.41 14.97 8.21
C GLU A 4 -29.47 16.03 7.92
N ARG A 5 -29.39 16.68 6.76
CA ARG A 5 -30.38 17.68 6.34
C ARG A 5 -31.52 17.00 5.62
N ILE A 6 -32.67 16.92 6.29
CA ILE A 6 -33.91 16.38 5.73
C ILE A 6 -34.93 17.50 5.69
N GLY A 7 -35.44 17.88 4.49
CA GLY A 7 -36.43 18.95 4.33
C GLY A 7 -35.98 20.32 4.85
N GLY A 8 -34.71 20.67 4.69
CA GLY A 8 -34.15 21.98 5.11
C GLY A 8 -33.84 22.11 6.60
N LYS A 9 -34.18 21.11 7.43
CA LYS A 9 -33.86 21.07 8.87
C LYS A 9 -32.76 20.03 9.15
N VAL A 10 -31.80 20.38 10.03
CA VAL A 10 -30.79 19.42 10.48
C VAL A 10 -31.41 18.51 11.53
N ARG A 11 -31.48 17.20 11.23
CA ARG A 11 -31.84 16.16 12.20
C ARG A 11 -30.61 15.38 12.61
N GLN A 12 -30.53 15.07 13.91
CA GLN A 12 -29.47 14.18 14.42
C GLN A 12 -29.98 12.72 14.31
N ILE A 13 -29.26 11.91 13.55
CA ILE A 13 -29.52 10.49 13.44
C ILE A 13 -28.52 9.72 14.30
N THR A 14 -29.00 8.77 15.09
CA THR A 14 -28.15 7.88 15.87
C THR A 14 -27.55 6.83 14.94
N VAL A 15 -26.29 6.96 14.59
CA VAL A 15 -25.56 6.06 13.70
C VAL A 15 -25.21 4.76 14.41
N LEU A 16 -24.84 4.84 15.69
CA LEU A 16 -24.46 3.70 16.52
C LEU A 16 -24.86 3.93 17.98
N ASN A 17 -25.41 2.91 18.63
CA ASN A 17 -25.66 2.91 20.06
C ASN A 17 -24.52 2.16 20.76
N LEU A 18 -23.76 2.86 21.60
CA LEU A 18 -22.58 2.31 22.29
C LEU A 18 -22.93 1.46 23.52
N GLY A 19 -24.22 1.35 23.83
CA GLY A 19 -24.71 0.55 24.95
C GLY A 19 -24.60 1.25 26.33
N ARG A 20 -25.14 0.57 27.37
CA ARG A 20 -25.20 1.11 28.73
C ARG A 20 -23.86 1.03 29.49
N HIS A 21 -22.98 0.13 29.07
CA HIS A 21 -21.67 -0.10 29.68
C HIS A 21 -20.57 0.17 28.68
N PHE A 22 -20.35 1.48 28.38
CA PHE A 22 -19.31 1.89 27.48
C PHE A 22 -17.95 1.99 28.23
N PRO A 23 -16.96 1.14 27.93
CA PRO A 23 -15.76 0.98 28.78
C PRO A 23 -14.70 2.08 28.57
N ILE A 24 -14.89 2.97 27.58
CA ILE A 24 -13.93 4.03 27.26
C ILE A 24 -14.30 5.31 28.05
N LYS A 25 -13.31 5.90 28.73
CA LYS A 25 -13.50 7.13 29.48
C LYS A 25 -13.85 8.29 28.55
N GLN A 26 -14.59 9.27 29.07
CA GLN A 26 -15.06 10.43 28.30
C GLN A 26 -13.92 11.26 27.72
N GLU A 27 -12.80 11.35 28.42
CA GLU A 27 -11.58 12.05 27.97
C GLU A 27 -10.97 11.45 26.70
N ASP A 28 -11.18 10.13 26.45
CA ASP A 28 -10.65 9.38 25.30
C ASP A 28 -11.61 9.35 24.10
N TRP A 29 -12.83 9.88 24.21
CA TRP A 29 -13.82 9.84 23.14
C TRP A 29 -13.37 10.57 21.85
N PRO A 30 -12.71 11.74 21.92
CA PRO A 30 -12.21 12.38 20.71
C PRO A 30 -11.21 11.50 19.94
N LEU A 31 -10.33 10.81 20.66
CA LEU A 31 -9.34 9.90 20.07
C LEU A 31 -10.01 8.67 19.43
N LEU A 32 -11.01 8.11 20.11
CA LEU A 32 -11.80 7.00 19.58
C LEU A 32 -12.56 7.40 18.29
N CYS A 33 -13.21 8.58 18.29
CA CYS A 33 -13.93 9.09 17.13
C CYS A 33 -12.98 9.30 15.94
N SER A 34 -11.86 9.96 16.15
CA SER A 34 -10.85 10.18 15.11
C SER A 34 -10.31 8.86 14.56
N ARG A 35 -10.14 7.84 15.42
CA ARG A 35 -9.68 6.52 14.97
C ARG A 35 -10.75 5.77 14.17
N ILE A 36 -12.03 5.86 14.54
CA ILE A 36 -13.14 5.29 13.77
C ILE A 36 -13.23 5.96 12.40
N GLU A 37 -13.16 7.29 12.31
CA GLU A 37 -13.17 8.03 11.05
C GLU A 37 -12.01 7.62 10.15
N GLN A 38 -10.81 7.45 10.72
CA GLN A 38 -9.63 6.99 10.03
C GLN A 38 -9.80 5.57 9.45
N LEU A 39 -10.39 4.67 10.20
CA LEU A 39 -10.64 3.29 9.74
C LEU A 39 -11.74 3.20 8.68
N LEU A 40 -12.70 4.13 8.68
CA LEU A 40 -13.76 4.20 7.66
C LEU A 40 -13.28 4.84 6.35
N GLN A 41 -12.23 5.68 6.40
CA GLN A 41 -11.66 6.35 5.24
C GLN A 41 -10.13 6.15 5.16
N PRO A 42 -9.63 4.93 4.93
CA PRO A 42 -8.21 4.62 4.98
C PRO A 42 -7.37 5.36 3.94
N GLN A 43 -7.98 5.88 2.87
CA GLN A 43 -7.29 6.61 1.81
C GLN A 43 -7.01 8.09 2.13
N ALA A 44 -7.61 8.63 3.18
CA ALA A 44 -7.53 10.06 3.48
C ALA A 44 -6.37 10.46 4.41
N ILE A 45 -5.68 9.52 5.06
CA ILE A 45 -4.71 9.83 6.12
C ILE A 45 -3.39 9.10 5.91
N LEU A 46 -2.33 9.88 5.70
CA LEU A 46 -0.93 9.43 5.51
C LEU A 46 -0.22 9.02 6.81
N ILE A 47 -0.78 9.32 7.99
CA ILE A 47 -0.16 9.04 9.29
C ILE A 47 -1.20 8.37 10.19
N ALA A 48 -0.93 7.13 10.58
CA ALA A 48 -1.77 6.42 11.54
C ALA A 48 -1.71 7.10 12.91
N ILE A 49 -2.86 7.37 13.51
CA ILE A 49 -2.93 7.87 14.89
C ILE A 49 -2.54 6.71 15.81
N SER A 50 -1.46 6.89 16.56
CA SER A 50 -1.10 5.93 17.61
C SER A 50 -2.09 6.09 18.76
N CYS A 51 -2.80 5.02 19.11
CA CYS A 51 -3.75 5.03 20.22
C CYS A 51 -3.55 3.79 21.11
N PRO A 52 -3.96 3.87 22.39
CA PRO A 52 -3.92 2.73 23.31
C PRO A 52 -4.68 1.52 22.76
N ALA A 53 -4.19 0.30 23.02
CA ALA A 53 -4.76 -0.94 22.51
C ALA A 53 -6.25 -1.15 22.85
N ALA A 54 -6.72 -0.56 23.95
CA ALA A 54 -8.14 -0.61 24.32
C ALA A 54 -9.01 0.23 23.38
N ILE A 55 -8.53 1.42 22.97
CA ILE A 55 -9.21 2.32 22.04
C ILE A 55 -9.18 1.73 20.62
N GLU A 56 -8.05 1.16 20.21
CA GLU A 56 -7.90 0.50 18.91
C GLU A 56 -8.91 -0.65 18.74
N ARG A 57 -9.01 -1.55 19.73
CA ARG A 57 -9.98 -2.64 19.71
C ARG A 57 -11.44 -2.16 19.70
N ALA A 58 -11.74 -1.09 20.43
CA ALA A 58 -13.06 -0.49 20.43
C ALA A 58 -13.39 0.13 19.05
N ALA A 59 -12.45 0.87 18.46
CA ALA A 59 -12.60 1.46 17.13
C ALA A 59 -12.88 0.42 16.07
N GLN A 60 -12.10 -0.65 16.00
CA GLN A 60 -12.28 -1.76 15.06
C GLN A 60 -13.65 -2.44 15.21
N ARG A 61 -14.09 -2.70 16.44
CA ARG A 61 -15.42 -3.27 16.73
C ARG A 61 -16.54 -2.38 16.20
N TYR A 62 -16.47 -1.08 16.44
CA TYR A 62 -17.51 -0.16 16.01
C TYR A 62 -17.51 0.09 14.50
N VAL A 63 -16.36 0.06 13.86
CA VAL A 63 -16.23 0.11 12.40
C VAL A 63 -16.89 -1.13 11.77
N GLY A 64 -16.65 -2.33 12.30
CA GLY A 64 -17.32 -3.55 11.87
C GLY A 64 -18.84 -3.43 11.93
N GLN A 65 -19.40 -2.96 13.06
CA GLN A 65 -20.85 -2.75 13.23
C GLN A 65 -21.44 -1.68 12.29
N LEU A 66 -20.66 -0.65 11.95
CA LEU A 66 -21.09 0.39 10.99
C LEU A 66 -21.14 -0.13 9.56
N ILE A 67 -20.16 -0.95 9.17
CA ILE A 67 -20.09 -1.58 7.85
C ILE A 67 -21.25 -2.61 7.70
N GLU A 68 -21.49 -3.43 8.71
CA GLU A 68 -22.56 -4.42 8.73
C GLU A 68 -23.95 -3.80 8.57
N ARG A 69 -24.18 -2.62 9.17
CA ARG A 69 -25.42 -1.85 9.01
C ARG A 69 -25.55 -1.09 7.68
N ALA A 70 -24.43 -0.83 7.01
CA ALA A 70 -24.40 -0.18 5.70
C ALA A 70 -24.67 -1.15 4.54
N LEU A 71 -24.55 -2.47 4.76
CA LEU A 71 -24.90 -3.49 3.78
C LEU A 71 -26.43 -3.57 3.66
N PRO A 72 -26.99 -3.59 2.43
CA PRO A 72 -28.42 -3.81 2.25
C PRO A 72 -28.81 -5.20 2.83
N PRO A 73 -30.00 -5.34 3.45
CA PRO A 73 -30.44 -6.62 3.96
C PRO A 73 -30.51 -7.62 2.80
N GLN A 74 -29.82 -8.75 2.93
CA GLN A 74 -30.01 -9.87 2.03
C GLN A 74 -31.44 -10.37 2.23
N GLU A 75 -32.29 -10.20 1.22
CA GLU A 75 -33.60 -10.83 1.20
C GLU A 75 -33.41 -12.36 1.20
N PRO A 76 -34.13 -13.10 2.05
CA PRO A 76 -34.11 -14.55 1.97
C PRO A 76 -34.67 -14.95 0.59
N ALA A 77 -33.95 -15.85 -0.08
CA ALA A 77 -34.40 -16.43 -1.34
C ALA A 77 -35.80 -17.01 -1.15
N VAL A 78 -36.79 -16.40 -1.79
CA VAL A 78 -38.16 -16.90 -1.85
C VAL A 78 -38.14 -18.02 -2.89
N ASP A 79 -38.36 -19.24 -2.45
CA ASP A 79 -38.73 -20.38 -3.30
C ASP A 79 -39.99 -20.02 -4.12
N GLY A 80 -39.76 -19.64 -5.35
CA GLY A 80 -40.81 -19.43 -6.34
C GLY A 80 -41.13 -20.74 -7.02
N ALA A 81 -42.20 -21.39 -6.59
CA ALA A 81 -42.83 -22.44 -7.35
C ALA A 81 -43.31 -21.91 -8.71
N VAL A 82 -42.84 -22.52 -9.79
CA VAL A 82 -43.39 -22.33 -11.13
C VAL A 82 -43.94 -23.67 -11.60
N ASP A 83 -45.24 -23.80 -11.58
CA ASP A 83 -46.01 -24.80 -12.35
C ASP A 83 -45.83 -24.57 -13.85
N GLY A 84 -45.39 -25.58 -14.59
CA GLY A 84 -45.29 -25.53 -16.05
C GLY A 84 -45.04 -26.91 -16.63
N VAL A 85 -46.09 -27.52 -17.08
CA VAL A 85 -46.20 -28.84 -17.72
C VAL A 85 -45.41 -28.96 -19.04
N ALA A 86 -44.92 -30.20 -19.29
CA ALA A 86 -44.62 -30.93 -20.53
C ALA A 86 -43.14 -31.03 -20.92
N ASP A 87 -42.56 -32.11 -21.10
CA ASP A 87 -42.73 -33.25 -22.00
C ASP A 87 -41.58 -34.24 -21.79
N SER A 88 -41.87 -35.50 -21.93
CA SER A 88 -41.01 -36.64 -21.70
C SER A 88 -39.93 -36.81 -22.76
N ALA A 89 -38.66 -36.89 -22.42
CA ALA A 89 -37.68 -37.67 -23.14
C ALA A 89 -36.46 -37.97 -22.27
N ASN A 90 -36.43 -39.18 -21.77
CA ASN A 90 -35.28 -40.10 -21.58
C ASN A 90 -33.94 -39.48 -21.13
N LEU A 91 -33.76 -39.31 -19.85
CA LEU A 91 -32.43 -39.15 -19.20
C LEU A 91 -32.18 -40.35 -18.28
N PRO A 92 -30.91 -40.86 -18.18
CA PRO A 92 -30.59 -41.96 -17.29
C PRO A 92 -30.81 -41.54 -15.83
N ALA A 93 -31.33 -42.47 -15.03
CA ALA A 93 -31.63 -42.29 -13.63
C ALA A 93 -30.42 -41.72 -12.84
N PRO A 94 -30.62 -40.71 -11.99
CA PRO A 94 -29.55 -40.21 -11.11
C PRO A 94 -29.14 -41.33 -10.14
N PRO A 95 -27.85 -41.39 -9.74
CA PRO A 95 -27.39 -42.34 -8.77
C PRO A 95 -28.17 -42.15 -7.45
N THR A 96 -28.66 -43.24 -6.89
CA THR A 96 -29.39 -43.31 -5.63
C THR A 96 -28.58 -42.60 -4.54
N THR A 97 -29.02 -41.40 -4.17
CA THR A 97 -28.48 -40.69 -3.02
C THR A 97 -28.82 -41.49 -1.78
N THR A 98 -27.84 -42.18 -1.22
CA THR A 98 -27.95 -42.75 0.15
C THR A 98 -28.28 -41.58 1.08
N ALA A 99 -29.42 -41.65 1.77
CA ALA A 99 -29.78 -40.69 2.80
C ALA A 99 -28.59 -40.51 3.76
N PRO A 100 -28.28 -39.29 4.20
CA PRO A 100 -27.22 -39.06 5.17
C PRO A 100 -27.54 -39.90 6.40
N PRO A 101 -26.52 -40.53 7.06
CA PRO A 101 -26.75 -41.32 8.27
C PRO A 101 -27.48 -40.46 9.28
N ALA A 102 -28.44 -41.03 9.97
CA ALA A 102 -29.18 -40.37 11.04
C ALA A 102 -28.17 -39.79 12.06
N PRO A 103 -28.36 -38.55 12.52
CA PRO A 103 -27.45 -37.95 13.49
C PRO A 103 -27.39 -38.79 14.74
N ASP A 104 -26.17 -39.15 15.16
CA ASP A 104 -25.91 -39.87 16.41
C ASP A 104 -25.93 -38.84 17.56
N PHE A 105 -27.08 -38.68 18.20
CA PHE A 105 -27.23 -37.80 19.36
C PHE A 105 -26.73 -38.50 20.61
N GLN A 106 -25.76 -37.88 21.29
CA GLN A 106 -25.27 -38.31 22.59
C GLN A 106 -25.63 -37.28 23.66
N GLU A 107 -25.99 -37.74 24.85
CA GLU A 107 -26.17 -36.84 25.98
C GLU A 107 -24.79 -36.37 26.49
N VAL A 108 -24.62 -35.04 26.56
CA VAL A 108 -23.40 -34.42 27.05
C VAL A 108 -23.77 -33.47 28.18
N ASP A 109 -23.02 -33.57 29.29
CA ASP A 109 -23.08 -32.63 30.39
C ASP A 109 -22.50 -31.26 29.95
N VAL A 110 -23.40 -30.33 29.62
CA VAL A 110 -23.01 -28.99 29.12
C VAL A 110 -22.29 -28.18 30.19
N ASP A 111 -22.58 -28.40 31.47
CA ASP A 111 -21.95 -27.69 32.59
C ASP A 111 -20.50 -28.13 32.83
N SER A 112 -20.12 -29.32 32.31
CA SER A 112 -18.75 -29.82 32.36
C SER A 112 -17.84 -29.27 31.26
N LEU A 113 -18.40 -28.57 30.27
CA LEU A 113 -17.63 -28.01 29.15
C LEU A 113 -16.72 -26.88 29.61
N GLN A 114 -15.42 -27.03 29.38
CA GLN A 114 -14.43 -26.00 29.63
C GLN A 114 -13.77 -25.56 28.33
N GLN A 115 -13.70 -24.26 28.10
CA GLN A 115 -12.96 -23.74 26.98
C GLN A 115 -11.47 -23.68 27.33
N THR A 116 -10.67 -24.49 26.66
CA THR A 116 -9.20 -24.48 26.81
C THR A 116 -8.54 -24.00 25.55
N GLN A 117 -7.59 -23.05 25.66
CA GLN A 117 -6.76 -22.54 24.56
C GLN A 117 -7.55 -22.21 23.28
N PRO A 118 -8.45 -21.21 23.30
CA PRO A 118 -9.17 -20.80 22.09
C PRO A 118 -8.20 -20.29 21.03
N ARG A 119 -8.35 -20.79 19.80
CA ARG A 119 -7.52 -20.38 18.65
C ARG A 119 -8.37 -19.75 17.55
N SER A 120 -7.76 -18.82 16.80
CA SER A 120 -8.40 -18.27 15.61
C SER A 120 -8.27 -19.24 14.43
N VAL A 121 -9.27 -19.26 13.55
CA VAL A 121 -9.27 -20.10 12.34
C VAL A 121 -9.78 -19.37 11.10
N GLY A 122 -10.50 -18.25 11.29
CA GLY A 122 -11.23 -17.60 10.20
C GLY A 122 -10.31 -17.08 9.10
N VAL A 123 -9.36 -16.23 9.44
CA VAL A 123 -8.40 -15.65 8.48
C VAL A 123 -7.50 -16.73 7.89
N GLU A 124 -7.07 -17.69 8.72
CA GLU A 124 -6.22 -18.82 8.34
C GLU A 124 -6.89 -19.67 7.26
N HIS A 125 -8.17 -20.01 7.49
CA HIS A 125 -8.92 -20.85 6.55
C HIS A 125 -9.14 -20.14 5.21
N VAL A 126 -9.58 -18.89 5.23
CA VAL A 126 -9.81 -18.10 4.01
C VAL A 126 -8.51 -17.88 3.24
N ALA A 127 -7.41 -17.53 3.93
CA ALA A 127 -6.13 -17.31 3.29
C ALA A 127 -5.55 -18.61 2.69
N LEU A 128 -5.66 -19.72 3.42
CA LEU A 128 -5.23 -21.02 2.93
C LEU A 128 -5.99 -21.43 1.68
N HIS A 129 -7.33 -21.31 1.69
CA HIS A 129 -8.17 -21.61 0.54
C HIS A 129 -7.81 -20.72 -0.68
N ALA A 130 -7.59 -19.42 -0.46
CA ALA A 130 -7.17 -18.53 -1.54
C ALA A 130 -5.82 -18.92 -2.16
N LEU A 131 -4.83 -19.31 -1.33
CA LEU A 131 -3.53 -19.77 -1.79
C LEU A 131 -3.62 -21.09 -2.57
N GLU A 132 -4.52 -21.99 -2.18
CA GLU A 132 -4.82 -23.23 -2.90
C GLU A 132 -5.47 -22.94 -4.27
N GLN A 133 -6.47 -22.05 -4.32
CA GLN A 133 -7.12 -21.64 -5.57
C GLN A 133 -6.15 -20.99 -6.56
N LEU A 134 -5.14 -20.30 -6.05
CA LEU A 134 -4.06 -19.72 -6.89
C LEU A 134 -2.98 -20.75 -7.27
N GLY A 135 -3.10 -22.02 -6.86
CA GLY A 135 -2.11 -23.06 -7.13
C GLY A 135 -0.76 -22.82 -6.43
N PHE A 136 -0.74 -21.99 -5.38
CA PHE A 136 0.50 -21.63 -4.70
C PHE A 136 1.15 -22.84 -4.00
N VAL A 137 0.34 -23.66 -3.34
CA VAL A 137 0.81 -24.87 -2.64
C VAL A 137 1.39 -25.89 -3.63
N ASP A 138 0.75 -26.05 -4.78
CA ASP A 138 1.23 -26.94 -5.85
C ASP A 138 2.56 -26.43 -6.41
N LYS A 139 2.69 -25.12 -6.59
CA LYS A 139 3.94 -24.49 -7.04
C LYS A 139 5.09 -24.73 -6.06
N LEU A 140 4.86 -24.62 -4.76
CA LEU A 140 5.87 -24.94 -3.76
C LEU A 140 6.29 -26.42 -3.83
N THR A 141 5.35 -27.31 -4.16
CA THR A 141 5.61 -28.75 -4.33
C THR A 141 6.45 -29.02 -5.57
N GLU A 142 6.14 -28.39 -6.73
CA GLU A 142 6.96 -28.45 -7.95
C GLU A 142 8.41 -27.98 -7.72
N LEU A 143 8.58 -26.95 -6.87
CA LEU A 143 9.90 -26.45 -6.50
C LEU A 143 10.69 -27.36 -5.53
N GLY A 144 10.14 -28.54 -5.22
CA GLY A 144 10.79 -29.53 -4.35
C GLY A 144 10.79 -29.18 -2.86
N ILE A 145 9.97 -28.22 -2.44
CA ILE A 145 9.88 -27.82 -1.04
C ILE A 145 9.09 -28.86 -0.26
N ASN A 146 9.69 -29.43 0.78
CA ASN A 146 9.05 -30.48 1.60
C ASN A 146 7.86 -29.96 2.42
N GLY A 147 6.98 -30.87 2.89
CA GLY A 147 5.73 -30.54 3.58
C GLY A 147 5.91 -29.62 4.79
N VAL A 148 6.89 -29.89 5.65
CA VAL A 148 7.16 -29.08 6.84
C VAL A 148 7.57 -27.65 6.44
N MET A 149 8.41 -27.50 5.43
CA MET A 149 8.83 -26.17 4.98
C MET A 149 7.70 -25.44 4.25
N ARG A 150 6.83 -26.15 3.51
CA ARG A 150 5.61 -25.56 2.94
C ARG A 150 4.69 -25.01 4.04
N ALA A 151 4.46 -25.80 5.12
CA ALA A 151 3.69 -25.33 6.26
C ALA A 151 4.32 -24.08 6.91
N CYS A 152 5.64 -24.03 7.06
CA CYS A 152 6.33 -22.84 7.57
C CYS A 152 6.19 -21.62 6.65
N ILE A 153 6.24 -21.82 5.32
CA ILE A 153 6.00 -20.76 4.32
C ILE A 153 4.56 -20.24 4.46
N LEU A 154 3.58 -21.14 4.49
CA LEU A 154 2.17 -20.77 4.68
C LEU A 154 1.97 -20.06 6.02
N GLY A 155 2.60 -20.53 7.09
CA GLY A 155 2.59 -19.89 8.40
C GLY A 155 3.11 -18.45 8.37
N ASN A 156 4.23 -18.21 7.68
CA ASN A 156 4.78 -16.87 7.51
C ASN A 156 3.84 -15.96 6.70
N LEU A 157 3.31 -16.43 5.57
CA LEU A 157 2.44 -15.65 4.71
C LEU A 157 1.11 -15.32 5.39
N ILE A 158 0.43 -16.36 5.92
CA ILE A 158 -0.87 -16.20 6.57
C ILE A 158 -0.72 -15.39 7.87
N GLY A 159 0.35 -15.61 8.64
CA GLY A 159 0.66 -14.82 9.82
C GLY A 159 0.84 -13.34 9.50
N ARG A 160 1.47 -13.00 8.38
CA ARG A 160 1.59 -11.60 7.94
C ARG A 160 0.27 -10.98 7.48
N MET A 161 -0.67 -11.77 6.99
CA MET A 161 -2.02 -11.31 6.66
C MET A 161 -2.89 -11.14 7.91
N ALA A 162 -2.83 -12.08 8.84
CA ALA A 162 -3.67 -12.12 10.04
C ALA A 162 -3.14 -11.20 11.16
N GLN A 163 -1.85 -11.27 11.45
CA GLN A 163 -1.18 -10.53 12.52
C GLN A 163 0.24 -10.17 12.09
N PRO A 164 0.44 -9.08 11.33
CA PRO A 164 1.75 -8.67 10.84
C PRO A 164 2.78 -8.52 11.95
N ALA A 165 3.83 -9.34 11.93
CA ALA A 165 4.86 -9.37 12.96
C ALA A 165 6.19 -9.93 12.40
N SER A 166 7.23 -10.02 13.25
CA SER A 166 8.47 -10.73 12.92
C SER A 166 8.26 -12.24 12.86
N GLU A 167 9.18 -12.96 12.22
CA GLU A 167 9.14 -14.43 12.17
C GLU A 167 9.09 -15.06 13.56
N LEU A 168 9.79 -14.49 14.54
CA LEU A 168 9.75 -14.98 15.93
C LEU A 168 8.37 -14.80 16.54
N ALA A 169 7.75 -13.65 16.38
CA ALA A 169 6.40 -13.40 16.89
C ALA A 169 5.34 -14.19 16.11
N THR A 170 5.53 -14.43 14.80
CA THR A 170 4.69 -15.32 14.01
C THR A 170 4.80 -16.75 14.50
N TRP A 171 5.99 -17.21 14.88
CA TRP A 171 6.17 -18.54 15.47
C TRP A 171 5.41 -18.70 16.78
N ASP A 172 5.43 -17.71 17.67
CA ASP A 172 4.64 -17.71 18.92
C ASP A 172 3.13 -17.71 18.62
N TRP A 173 2.69 -16.90 17.65
CA TRP A 173 1.30 -16.84 17.20
C TRP A 173 0.80 -18.20 16.66
N LEU A 174 1.59 -18.87 15.84
CA LEU A 174 1.27 -20.19 15.27
C LEU A 174 1.07 -21.26 16.35
N GLN A 175 1.82 -21.18 17.46
CA GLN A 175 1.71 -22.14 18.55
C GLN A 175 0.52 -21.88 19.47
N ASN A 176 0.26 -20.58 19.76
CA ASN A 176 -0.58 -20.23 20.91
C ASN A 176 -1.93 -19.60 20.50
N GLN A 177 -2.06 -19.07 19.27
CA GLN A 177 -3.21 -18.25 18.90
C GLN A 177 -3.91 -18.72 17.63
N SER A 178 -3.19 -19.35 16.70
CA SER A 178 -3.69 -19.75 15.39
C SER A 178 -4.01 -21.23 15.34
N ALA A 179 -5.12 -21.58 14.67
CA ALA A 179 -5.48 -22.96 14.34
C ALA A 179 -4.93 -23.42 12.98
N LEU A 180 -3.94 -22.70 12.42
CA LEU A 180 -3.36 -23.09 11.14
C LEU A 180 -2.66 -24.44 11.19
N GLY A 181 -2.12 -24.83 12.35
CA GLY A 181 -1.51 -26.13 12.54
C GLY A 181 -2.50 -27.27 12.33
N GLU A 182 -3.71 -27.13 12.85
CA GLU A 182 -4.80 -28.09 12.69
C GLU A 182 -5.27 -28.17 11.22
N LEU A 183 -5.32 -27.02 10.51
CA LEU A 183 -5.70 -26.99 9.09
C LEU A 183 -4.64 -27.65 8.19
N LEU A 184 -3.36 -27.60 8.56
CA LEU A 184 -2.24 -28.15 7.79
C LEU A 184 -1.78 -29.51 8.26
N ASP A 185 -2.36 -30.04 9.34
CA ASP A 185 -1.91 -31.25 10.05
C ASP A 185 -0.42 -31.19 10.43
N VAL A 186 -0.01 -30.04 11.02
CA VAL A 186 1.37 -29.76 11.45
C VAL A 186 1.41 -29.21 12.86
N ASP A 187 2.19 -29.87 13.73
CA ASP A 187 2.48 -29.37 15.07
C ASP A 187 3.58 -28.31 15.04
N PHE A 188 3.20 -27.03 15.06
CA PHE A 188 4.15 -25.93 15.12
C PHE A 188 4.89 -25.83 16.46
N ALA A 189 4.35 -26.39 17.56
CA ALA A 189 5.03 -26.37 18.86
C ALA A 189 6.29 -27.26 18.85
N GLY A 190 6.29 -28.34 18.07
CA GLY A 190 7.45 -29.19 17.84
C GLY A 190 8.50 -28.62 16.89
N LEU A 191 8.22 -27.47 16.22
CA LEU A 191 9.12 -26.87 15.26
C LEU A 191 9.93 -25.72 15.86
N SER A 192 11.23 -25.68 15.54
CA SER A 192 12.09 -24.53 15.90
C SER A 192 11.69 -23.27 15.10
N HIS A 193 11.67 -22.11 15.75
CA HIS A 193 11.47 -20.80 15.10
C HIS A 193 12.43 -20.54 13.92
N MET A 194 13.63 -21.13 13.95
CA MET A 194 14.58 -21.02 12.83
C MET A 194 14.04 -21.58 11.51
N ARG A 195 13.01 -22.43 11.54
CA ARG A 195 12.37 -22.93 10.31
C ARG A 195 11.58 -21.85 9.58
N LEU A 196 11.00 -20.88 10.31
CA LEU A 196 10.31 -19.74 9.70
C LEU A 196 11.29 -18.81 8.99
N TYR A 197 12.47 -18.58 9.55
CA TYR A 197 13.54 -17.82 8.88
C TYR A 197 14.01 -18.54 7.61
N ARG A 198 14.24 -19.85 7.66
CA ARG A 198 14.59 -20.66 6.48
C ARG A 198 13.47 -20.70 5.45
N ALA A 199 12.21 -20.64 5.86
CA ALA A 199 11.07 -20.53 4.95
C ALA A 199 11.11 -19.21 4.17
N SER A 200 11.46 -18.08 4.82
CA SER A 200 11.69 -16.80 4.17
C SER A 200 12.87 -16.85 3.17
N ASP A 201 13.96 -17.55 3.52
CA ASP A 201 15.09 -17.76 2.61
C ASP A 201 14.69 -18.55 1.35
N LEU A 202 13.88 -19.61 1.52
CA LEU A 202 13.38 -20.41 0.39
C LEU A 202 12.45 -19.58 -0.53
N LEU A 203 11.56 -18.75 0.04
CA LEU A 203 10.75 -17.85 -0.76
C LEU A 203 11.62 -16.90 -1.58
N MET A 204 12.70 -16.38 -0.98
CA MET A 204 13.63 -15.49 -1.69
C MET A 204 14.43 -16.22 -2.76
N GLN A 205 14.85 -17.45 -2.50
CA GLN A 205 15.57 -18.31 -3.45
C GLN A 205 14.72 -18.61 -4.69
N HIS A 206 13.44 -18.91 -4.51
CA HIS A 206 12.51 -19.29 -5.58
C HIS A 206 11.63 -18.13 -6.06
N ARG A 207 11.94 -16.88 -5.64
CA ARG A 207 11.11 -15.69 -5.86
C ARG A 207 10.62 -15.56 -7.30
N GLU A 208 11.51 -15.64 -8.29
CA GLU A 208 11.16 -15.40 -9.69
C GLU A 208 10.15 -16.45 -10.22
N ALA A 209 10.32 -17.71 -9.83
CA ALA A 209 9.40 -18.78 -10.20
C ALA A 209 8.03 -18.63 -9.52
N ILE A 210 8.03 -18.20 -8.26
CA ILE A 210 6.81 -17.94 -7.47
C ILE A 210 6.07 -16.73 -8.04
N GLU A 211 6.75 -15.60 -8.24
CA GLU A 211 6.15 -14.38 -8.77
C GLU A 211 5.55 -14.61 -10.16
N GLY A 212 6.28 -15.32 -11.05
CA GLY A 212 5.78 -15.65 -12.38
C GLY A 212 4.53 -16.53 -12.34
N HIS A 213 4.51 -17.56 -11.48
CA HIS A 213 3.34 -18.41 -11.28
C HIS A 213 2.14 -17.62 -10.74
N MET A 214 2.33 -16.84 -9.69
CA MET A 214 1.27 -16.04 -9.06
C MET A 214 0.71 -15.00 -10.04
N PHE A 215 1.56 -14.33 -10.81
CA PHE A 215 1.10 -13.39 -11.83
C PHE A 215 0.26 -14.10 -12.92
N SER A 216 0.70 -15.27 -13.40
CA SER A 216 -0.06 -16.04 -14.38
C SER A 216 -1.42 -16.50 -13.86
N ALA A 217 -1.49 -16.94 -12.60
CA ALA A 217 -2.74 -17.33 -11.96
C ALA A 217 -3.72 -16.14 -11.84
N VAL A 218 -3.23 -14.99 -11.36
CA VAL A 218 -4.01 -13.75 -11.24
C VAL A 218 -4.43 -13.22 -12.60
N GLN A 219 -3.55 -13.26 -13.60
CA GLN A 219 -3.86 -12.85 -14.98
C GLN A 219 -5.00 -13.69 -15.57
N THR A 220 -4.96 -15.01 -15.37
CA THR A 220 -6.02 -15.92 -15.82
C THR A 220 -7.33 -15.65 -15.11
N LEU A 221 -7.28 -15.47 -13.79
CA LEU A 221 -8.46 -15.26 -12.95
C LEU A 221 -9.18 -13.93 -13.27
N PHE A 222 -8.43 -12.86 -13.45
CA PHE A 222 -8.97 -11.51 -13.68
C PHE A 222 -8.93 -11.06 -15.14
N LYS A 223 -8.43 -11.88 -16.06
CA LYS A 223 -8.28 -11.57 -17.51
C LYS A 223 -7.50 -10.26 -17.71
N LEU A 224 -6.40 -10.09 -16.98
CA LEU A 224 -5.59 -8.87 -17.02
C LEU A 224 -4.90 -8.70 -18.37
N GLU A 225 -4.84 -7.44 -18.84
CA GLU A 225 -4.09 -7.08 -20.05
C GLU A 225 -2.64 -6.71 -19.69
N GLU A 226 -1.68 -7.24 -20.44
CA GLU A 226 -0.25 -6.97 -20.24
C GLU A 226 0.24 -5.66 -20.89
N THR A 227 -0.69 -4.77 -21.22
CA THR A 227 -0.41 -3.57 -22.02
C THR A 227 0.23 -2.45 -21.24
N VAL A 228 0.09 -2.43 -19.92
CA VAL A 228 0.62 -1.39 -19.03
C VAL A 228 1.55 -2.01 -18.00
N THR A 229 2.70 -1.39 -17.82
CA THR A 229 3.69 -1.77 -16.81
C THR A 229 4.02 -0.55 -15.96
N LEU A 230 3.74 -0.63 -14.66
CA LEU A 230 4.13 0.38 -13.68
C LEU A 230 5.45 -0.04 -13.04
N PHE A 231 6.42 0.87 -13.00
CA PHE A 231 7.71 0.60 -12.35
C PHE A 231 8.02 1.68 -11.33
N ASP A 232 8.24 1.26 -10.08
CA ASP A 232 8.63 2.15 -8.98
C ASP A 232 9.68 1.50 -8.07
N LEU A 233 10.39 2.35 -7.35
CA LEU A 233 11.39 1.99 -6.36
C LEU A 233 10.99 2.50 -4.98
N THR A 234 11.12 1.65 -3.98
CA THR A 234 10.96 2.04 -2.58
C THR A 234 12.17 1.63 -1.76
N ASN A 235 12.40 2.32 -0.64
CA ASN A 235 13.51 2.02 0.25
C ASN A 235 12.97 1.49 1.58
N THR A 236 13.73 0.59 2.20
CA THR A 236 13.59 0.27 3.62
C THR A 236 14.96 0.38 4.28
N TYR A 237 15.00 0.77 5.55
CA TYR A 237 16.24 0.95 6.29
C TYR A 237 16.35 -0.03 7.45
N PHE A 238 17.59 -0.28 7.87
CA PHE A 238 17.88 -1.09 9.04
C PHE A 238 18.22 -0.18 10.21
N GLU A 239 17.59 -0.34 11.35
CA GLU A 239 17.92 0.39 12.58
C GLU A 239 19.22 -0.12 13.26
N GLY A 240 19.95 -1.00 12.60
CA GLY A 240 21.25 -1.52 13.02
C GLY A 240 22.26 -1.45 11.88
N ALA A 241 23.46 -1.89 12.15
CA ALA A 241 24.56 -1.85 11.17
C ALA A 241 24.34 -2.73 9.94
N ALA A 242 23.49 -3.77 10.03
CA ALA A 242 23.24 -4.76 8.98
C ALA A 242 24.51 -5.27 8.27
N ALA A 243 25.62 -5.41 9.02
CA ALA A 243 26.98 -5.63 8.49
C ALA A 243 27.10 -6.92 7.65
N SER A 244 26.28 -7.93 7.93
CA SER A 244 26.24 -9.20 7.19
C SER A 244 25.48 -9.09 5.86
N ASN A 245 24.73 -8.01 5.61
CA ASN A 245 23.96 -7.84 4.39
C ASN A 245 24.73 -7.01 3.35
N PRO A 246 25.25 -7.61 2.26
CA PRO A 246 26.07 -6.88 1.28
C PRO A 246 25.29 -5.79 0.53
N LYS A 247 23.95 -5.87 0.51
CA LYS A 247 23.06 -4.88 -0.11
C LYS A 247 22.72 -3.71 0.83
N ALA A 248 22.91 -3.87 2.14
CA ALA A 248 22.69 -2.79 3.10
C ALA A 248 23.78 -1.72 2.92
N LYS A 249 23.42 -0.59 2.34
CA LYS A 249 24.33 0.53 2.04
C LYS A 249 23.66 1.84 2.43
N HIS A 250 24.46 2.80 2.91
CA HIS A 250 23.99 4.17 3.07
C HIS A 250 23.72 4.80 1.72
N GLY A 251 22.53 5.38 1.56
CA GLY A 251 22.08 5.97 0.32
C GLY A 251 21.05 7.07 0.57
N ARG A 252 20.36 7.49 -0.48
CA ARG A 252 19.32 8.51 -0.39
C ARG A 252 18.00 7.88 0.08
N SER A 253 17.65 8.06 1.35
CA SER A 253 16.37 7.62 1.90
C SER A 253 15.25 8.62 1.61
N LYS A 254 14.07 8.12 1.23
CA LYS A 254 12.84 8.95 1.12
C LYS A 254 12.45 9.54 2.49
N GLU A 255 12.71 8.83 3.58
CA GLU A 255 12.48 9.25 4.98
C GLU A 255 13.60 10.15 5.54
N LYS A 256 14.62 10.48 4.72
CA LYS A 256 15.78 11.30 5.08
C LYS A 256 16.63 10.72 6.24
N ARG A 257 16.58 9.39 6.44
CA ARG A 257 17.41 8.67 7.39
C ARG A 257 18.81 8.43 6.77
N THR A 258 19.74 9.33 7.05
CA THR A 258 21.13 9.23 6.59
C THR A 258 22.03 8.43 7.54
N ASP A 259 21.52 8.17 8.73
CA ASP A 259 22.18 7.44 9.83
C ASP A 259 22.08 5.92 9.70
N CYS A 260 21.16 5.42 8.89
CA CYS A 260 20.87 4.00 8.75
C CYS A 260 21.23 3.48 7.35
N PRO A 261 21.81 2.24 7.23
CA PRO A 261 21.92 1.58 5.94
C PRO A 261 20.55 1.14 5.45
N LEU A 262 20.35 1.17 4.16
CA LEU A 262 19.08 0.83 3.51
C LEU A 262 19.26 -0.19 2.38
N VAL A 263 18.17 -0.80 1.95
CA VAL A 263 18.04 -1.57 0.71
C VAL A 263 16.95 -0.95 -0.13
N THR A 264 17.04 -1.09 -1.43
CA THR A 264 16.05 -0.60 -2.38
C THR A 264 15.28 -1.78 -2.98
N LEU A 265 13.96 -1.73 -2.89
CA LEU A 265 13.07 -2.68 -3.55
C LEU A 265 12.53 -2.06 -4.83
N GLY A 266 12.79 -2.70 -5.96
CA GLY A 266 12.15 -2.40 -7.23
C GLY A 266 10.96 -3.32 -7.46
N MET A 267 9.85 -2.77 -7.91
CA MET A 267 8.64 -3.53 -8.27
C MET A 267 8.15 -3.14 -9.66
N VAL A 268 7.76 -4.15 -10.41
CA VAL A 268 7.04 -4.01 -11.68
C VAL A 268 5.63 -4.52 -11.45
N LEU A 269 4.66 -3.66 -11.70
CA LEU A 269 3.24 -3.94 -11.55
C LEU A 269 2.57 -3.91 -12.93
N ASP A 270 1.45 -4.59 -13.07
CA ASP A 270 0.56 -4.41 -14.22
C ASP A 270 -0.33 -3.15 -14.05
N GLY A 271 -1.18 -2.87 -15.04
CA GLY A 271 -2.08 -1.72 -15.01
C GLY A 271 -3.15 -1.76 -13.91
N SER A 272 -3.39 -2.93 -13.31
CA SER A 272 -4.34 -3.14 -12.20
C SER A 272 -3.63 -3.14 -10.84
N GLY A 273 -2.30 -3.04 -10.81
CA GLY A 273 -1.51 -2.97 -9.59
C GLY A 273 -1.00 -4.34 -9.08
N PHE A 274 -1.17 -5.42 -9.84
CA PHE A 274 -0.62 -6.72 -9.47
C PHE A 274 0.88 -6.80 -9.76
N VAL A 275 1.63 -7.42 -8.84
CA VAL A 275 3.08 -7.57 -8.95
C VAL A 275 3.42 -8.59 -10.03
N ARG A 276 4.20 -8.15 -11.04
CA ARG A 276 4.79 -9.01 -12.08
C ARG A 276 6.19 -9.46 -11.72
N ARG A 277 6.95 -8.59 -11.09
CA ARG A 277 8.34 -8.84 -10.68
C ARG A 277 8.75 -7.94 -9.53
N SER A 278 9.54 -8.48 -8.60
CA SER A 278 10.25 -7.69 -7.61
C SER A 278 11.76 -7.97 -7.64
N LYS A 279 12.57 -7.03 -7.19
CA LYS A 279 14.01 -7.21 -7.01
C LYS A 279 14.57 -6.28 -5.94
N THR A 280 15.43 -6.83 -5.09
CA THR A 280 16.13 -6.05 -4.08
C THR A 280 17.50 -5.62 -4.59
N PHE A 281 17.77 -4.33 -4.56
CA PHE A 281 19.02 -3.68 -4.92
C PHE A 281 19.77 -3.17 -3.70
N ALA A 282 21.04 -2.83 -3.87
CA ALA A 282 21.79 -2.14 -2.83
C ALA A 282 21.20 -0.76 -2.53
N GLY A 283 21.27 -0.33 -1.28
CA GLY A 283 20.67 0.93 -0.83
C GLY A 283 21.21 2.20 -1.49
N ASN A 284 22.38 2.13 -2.08
CA ASN A 284 23.01 3.23 -2.82
C ASN A 284 22.85 3.11 -4.34
N VAL A 285 21.98 2.23 -4.83
CA VAL A 285 21.74 2.08 -6.28
C VAL A 285 21.19 3.37 -6.88
N SER A 286 21.64 3.72 -8.07
CA SER A 286 21.02 4.78 -8.86
C SER A 286 19.68 4.28 -9.44
N GLU A 287 18.61 5.06 -9.27
CA GLU A 287 17.28 4.70 -9.76
C GLU A 287 17.29 4.36 -11.26
N GLY A 288 17.97 5.20 -12.07
CA GLY A 288 18.07 5.00 -13.52
C GLY A 288 18.76 3.69 -13.93
N SER A 289 19.70 3.17 -13.13
CA SER A 289 20.43 1.94 -13.49
C SER A 289 19.64 0.64 -13.26
N THR A 290 18.42 0.72 -12.74
CA THR A 290 17.61 -0.45 -12.37
C THR A 290 16.65 -0.92 -13.47
N LEU A 291 16.27 -0.04 -14.40
CA LEU A 291 15.21 -0.26 -15.39
C LEU A 291 15.48 -1.49 -16.25
N GLU A 292 16.62 -1.55 -16.90
CA GLU A 292 16.99 -2.66 -17.79
C GLU A 292 16.90 -4.01 -17.05
N THR A 293 17.45 -4.07 -15.84
CA THR A 293 17.41 -5.28 -15.01
C THR A 293 15.98 -5.73 -14.67
N MET A 294 15.08 -4.77 -14.47
CA MET A 294 13.70 -5.05 -14.08
C MET A 294 12.82 -5.48 -15.26
N LEU A 295 13.07 -4.93 -16.45
CA LEU A 295 12.25 -5.20 -17.63
C LEU A 295 12.78 -6.33 -18.52
N THR A 296 14.08 -6.63 -18.49
CA THR A 296 14.65 -7.73 -19.27
C THR A 296 14.00 -9.05 -18.91
N GLY A 297 13.49 -9.79 -19.92
CA GLY A 297 12.83 -11.08 -19.73
C GLY A 297 11.47 -10.99 -19.00
N LEU A 298 10.81 -9.85 -18.98
CA LEU A 298 9.48 -9.69 -18.37
C LEU A 298 8.38 -10.33 -19.24
N GLY A 299 8.62 -10.52 -20.55
CA GLY A 299 7.64 -11.10 -21.46
C GLY A 299 6.51 -10.14 -21.86
N ALA A 300 6.70 -8.84 -21.70
CA ALA A 300 5.69 -7.86 -22.12
C ALA A 300 5.57 -7.81 -23.65
N PRO A 301 4.34 -7.65 -24.20
CA PRO A 301 4.13 -7.62 -25.65
C PRO A 301 4.78 -6.37 -26.28
N PRO A 302 5.16 -6.40 -27.57
CA PRO A 302 5.63 -5.21 -28.28
C PRO A 302 4.60 -4.08 -28.22
N GLY A 303 5.05 -2.85 -27.91
CA GLY A 303 4.18 -1.69 -27.74
C GLY A 303 3.57 -1.56 -26.35
N ALA A 304 3.92 -2.44 -25.39
CA ALA A 304 3.51 -2.27 -23.99
C ALA A 304 3.98 -0.92 -23.45
N LEU A 305 3.13 -0.26 -22.65
CA LEU A 305 3.38 1.05 -22.09
C LEU A 305 4.08 0.92 -20.74
N VAL A 306 5.24 1.52 -20.59
CA VAL A 306 5.96 1.62 -19.30
C VAL A 306 5.69 3.00 -18.69
N ILE A 307 5.16 3.01 -17.49
CA ILE A 307 4.93 4.22 -16.68
C ILE A 307 5.93 4.22 -15.54
N MET A 308 6.69 5.30 -15.41
CA MET A 308 7.73 5.40 -14.38
C MET A 308 7.94 6.84 -13.91
N ASP A 309 8.57 6.99 -12.73
CA ASP A 309 8.92 8.32 -12.19
C ASP A 309 10.09 8.96 -12.97
N ALA A 310 10.15 10.26 -12.90
CA ALA A 310 11.18 11.10 -13.54
C ALA A 310 12.63 10.77 -13.09
N GLY A 311 12.82 10.16 -11.93
CA GLY A 311 14.12 9.72 -11.44
C GLY A 311 14.70 8.56 -12.25
N ILE A 312 13.83 7.74 -12.84
CA ILE A 312 14.17 6.56 -13.63
C ILE A 312 14.30 6.93 -15.12
N ALA A 313 13.60 7.98 -15.57
CA ALA A 313 13.50 8.41 -16.96
C ALA A 313 14.77 9.15 -17.44
N THR A 314 15.91 8.48 -17.46
CA THR A 314 17.15 8.98 -18.08
C THR A 314 17.08 8.84 -19.61
N GLU A 315 17.83 9.63 -20.35
CA GLU A 315 17.88 9.54 -21.82
C GLU A 315 18.28 8.13 -22.28
N ASP A 316 19.25 7.49 -21.60
CA ASP A 316 19.67 6.11 -21.89
C ASP A 316 18.53 5.11 -21.69
N ASN A 317 17.73 5.27 -20.61
CA ASN A 317 16.58 4.41 -20.33
C ASN A 317 15.47 4.61 -21.37
N LEU A 318 15.20 5.83 -21.79
CA LEU A 318 14.21 6.12 -22.85
C LEU A 318 14.65 5.49 -24.17
N ALA A 319 15.94 5.64 -24.53
CA ALA A 319 16.50 5.01 -25.73
C ALA A 319 16.43 3.47 -25.64
N TRP A 320 16.70 2.90 -24.47
CA TRP A 320 16.60 1.46 -24.24
C TRP A 320 15.15 0.97 -24.42
N LEU A 321 14.16 1.67 -23.87
CA LEU A 321 12.73 1.33 -24.03
C LEU A 321 12.31 1.33 -25.49
N VAL A 322 12.65 2.37 -26.24
CA VAL A 322 12.33 2.49 -27.68
C VAL A 322 12.98 1.36 -28.46
N LYS A 323 14.26 1.04 -28.20
CA LYS A 323 15.00 -0.06 -28.84
C LYS A 323 14.33 -1.42 -28.61
N HIS A 324 13.69 -1.63 -27.44
CA HIS A 324 13.00 -2.86 -27.09
C HIS A 324 11.49 -2.84 -27.39
N SER A 325 11.05 -1.90 -28.23
CA SER A 325 9.66 -1.76 -28.67
C SER A 325 8.66 -1.46 -27.55
N TYR A 326 9.09 -0.84 -26.46
CA TYR A 326 8.22 -0.30 -25.44
C TYR A 326 7.78 1.12 -25.79
N ARG A 327 6.57 1.50 -25.40
CA ARG A 327 6.14 2.89 -25.25
C ARG A 327 6.38 3.32 -23.81
N TYR A 328 6.46 4.62 -23.58
CA TYR A 328 6.66 5.15 -22.22
C TYR A 328 5.77 6.35 -21.92
N LEU A 329 5.44 6.49 -20.64
CA LEU A 329 4.81 7.68 -20.07
C LEU A 329 5.60 8.08 -18.82
N VAL A 330 6.21 9.28 -18.86
CA VAL A 330 7.10 9.73 -17.80
C VAL A 330 6.86 11.21 -17.48
N VAL A 331 7.11 11.59 -16.23
CA VAL A 331 7.13 13.00 -15.84
C VAL A 331 8.52 13.57 -16.12
N ARG A 332 8.63 14.56 -16.97
CA ARG A 332 9.91 15.25 -17.23
C ARG A 332 10.22 16.25 -16.12
N ARG A 333 11.45 16.20 -15.58
CA ARG A 333 11.99 17.21 -14.69
C ARG A 333 12.81 18.22 -15.47
N GLY A 334 12.57 19.52 -15.23
CA GLY A 334 13.35 20.62 -15.82
C GLY A 334 12.81 21.08 -17.18
N GLY A 335 13.39 22.19 -17.68
CA GLY A 335 12.95 22.90 -18.87
C GLY A 335 11.97 24.03 -18.56
N ALA A 336 11.98 25.08 -19.42
CA ALA A 336 10.97 26.13 -19.33
C ALA A 336 9.59 25.50 -19.58
N ARG A 337 8.67 25.71 -18.67
CA ARG A 337 7.27 25.29 -18.83
C ARG A 337 6.60 26.29 -19.76
N GLN A 338 6.55 25.99 -21.06
CA GLN A 338 5.78 26.75 -22.02
C GLN A 338 4.37 26.17 -22.05
N PHE A 339 3.45 26.83 -21.33
CA PHE A 339 2.03 26.44 -21.36
C PHE A 339 1.25 27.57 -22.05
N ASP A 340 0.62 27.25 -23.17
CA ASP A 340 -0.28 28.16 -23.90
C ASP A 340 -1.73 27.74 -23.61
N ALA A 341 -2.40 28.56 -22.80
CA ALA A 341 -3.78 28.32 -22.42
C ALA A 341 -4.76 28.32 -23.60
N ALA A 342 -4.43 29.01 -24.72
CA ALA A 342 -5.27 29.05 -25.91
C ALA A 342 -5.26 27.72 -26.69
N GLN A 343 -4.20 26.93 -26.57
CA GLN A 343 -4.07 25.63 -27.22
C GLN A 343 -4.44 24.46 -26.29
N ALA A 344 -4.78 24.76 -25.05
CA ALA A 344 -5.09 23.73 -24.07
C ALA A 344 -6.53 23.24 -24.14
N VAL A 345 -6.71 21.95 -23.99
CA VAL A 345 -8.01 21.28 -23.85
C VAL A 345 -8.27 21.02 -22.38
N THR A 346 -9.48 21.36 -21.92
CA THR A 346 -9.90 21.07 -20.54
C THR A 346 -10.42 19.63 -20.46
N ILE A 347 -9.94 18.88 -19.49
CA ILE A 347 -10.43 17.53 -19.15
C ILE A 347 -10.82 17.52 -17.67
N GLU A 348 -11.79 16.66 -17.33
CA GLU A 348 -12.13 16.36 -15.93
C GLU A 348 -11.54 15.02 -15.54
N THR A 349 -10.89 15.00 -14.38
CA THR A 349 -10.39 13.74 -13.79
C THR A 349 -11.54 12.94 -13.18
N ALA A 350 -11.34 11.65 -12.95
CA ALA A 350 -12.30 10.80 -12.22
C ALA A 350 -12.64 11.33 -10.81
N GLY A 351 -11.79 12.18 -10.23
CA GLY A 351 -12.03 12.87 -8.95
C GLY A 351 -12.77 14.21 -9.07
N GLY A 352 -13.21 14.60 -10.28
CA GLY A 352 -13.90 15.88 -10.52
C GLY A 352 -12.99 17.11 -10.57
N GLU A 353 -11.66 16.91 -10.62
CA GLU A 353 -10.70 18.02 -10.78
C GLU A 353 -10.57 18.38 -12.27
N SER A 354 -10.67 19.66 -12.58
CA SER A 354 -10.48 20.19 -13.91
C SER A 354 -8.98 20.41 -14.19
N LEU A 355 -8.49 19.82 -15.29
CA LEU A 355 -7.12 19.97 -15.77
C LEU A 355 -7.12 20.54 -17.17
N ARG A 356 -6.20 21.47 -17.44
CA ARG A 356 -5.93 21.96 -18.79
C ARG A 356 -4.69 21.25 -19.33
N LEU A 357 -4.84 20.62 -20.50
CA LEU A 357 -3.76 19.88 -21.18
C LEU A 357 -3.42 20.51 -22.52
N GLN A 358 -2.17 20.83 -22.70
CA GLN A 358 -1.62 21.22 -24.01
C GLN A 358 -0.78 20.08 -24.54
N LYS A 359 -1.04 19.64 -25.78
CA LYS A 359 -0.30 18.61 -26.48
C LYS A 359 0.67 19.24 -27.47
N GLU A 360 1.92 18.84 -27.39
CA GLU A 360 2.97 19.17 -28.36
C GLU A 360 3.54 17.86 -28.92
N VAL A 361 3.74 17.81 -30.23
CA VAL A 361 4.38 16.66 -30.90
C VAL A 361 5.77 17.09 -31.33
N SER A 362 6.80 16.26 -31.08
CA SER A 362 8.16 16.51 -31.51
C SER A 362 8.26 16.65 -33.06
N GLU A 363 9.27 17.34 -33.56
CA GLU A 363 9.48 17.55 -35.00
C GLU A 363 9.58 16.24 -35.78
N ASP A 364 10.13 15.19 -35.20
CA ASP A 364 10.23 13.84 -35.78
C ASP A 364 8.95 12.98 -35.61
N GLY A 365 7.92 13.51 -34.96
CA GLY A 365 6.64 12.84 -34.73
C GLY A 365 6.65 11.68 -33.75
N LYS A 366 7.79 11.39 -33.11
CA LYS A 366 7.95 10.19 -32.29
C LYS A 366 7.63 10.40 -30.82
N GLU A 367 7.75 11.62 -30.33
CA GLU A 367 7.51 11.99 -28.93
C GLU A 367 6.30 12.91 -28.81
N VAL A 368 5.44 12.66 -27.84
CA VAL A 368 4.32 13.54 -27.47
C VAL A 368 4.60 14.11 -26.11
N ARG A 369 4.60 15.43 -25.99
CA ARG A 369 4.72 16.17 -24.73
C ARG A 369 3.36 16.67 -24.30
N LEU A 370 3.02 16.42 -23.06
CA LEU A 370 1.78 16.91 -22.44
C LEU A 370 2.15 17.91 -21.35
N TYR A 371 1.74 19.14 -21.53
CA TYR A 371 1.83 20.17 -20.50
C TYR A 371 0.50 20.19 -19.74
N CYS A 372 0.57 19.92 -18.44
CA CYS A 372 -0.60 19.84 -17.58
C CYS A 372 -0.64 21.04 -16.65
N HIS A 373 -1.76 21.76 -16.63
CA HIS A 373 -2.02 22.84 -15.70
C HIS A 373 -3.24 22.50 -14.83
N SER A 374 -3.05 22.54 -13.51
CA SER A 374 -4.09 22.33 -12.50
C SER A 374 -4.17 23.58 -11.63
N GLU A 375 -5.35 24.19 -11.55
CA GLU A 375 -5.58 25.37 -10.71
C GLU A 375 -5.39 25.06 -9.23
N GLY A 376 -5.81 23.88 -8.78
CA GLY A 376 -5.61 23.45 -7.41
C GLY A 376 -4.13 23.27 -7.04
N ARG A 377 -3.32 22.79 -7.99
CA ARG A 377 -1.87 22.67 -7.79
C ARG A 377 -1.19 24.04 -7.81
N GLU A 378 -1.57 24.92 -8.71
CA GLU A 378 -1.05 26.30 -8.78
C GLU A 378 -1.33 27.04 -7.48
N ALA A 379 -2.58 27.02 -6.98
CA ALA A 379 -2.95 27.62 -5.71
C ALA A 379 -2.12 27.07 -4.54
N LYS A 380 -1.90 25.75 -4.51
CA LYS A 380 -1.08 25.10 -3.50
C LYS A 380 0.40 25.52 -3.59
N GLU A 381 0.97 25.56 -4.80
CA GLU A 381 2.36 25.98 -5.01
C GLU A 381 2.54 27.46 -4.63
N THR A 382 1.58 28.34 -4.97
CA THR A 382 1.56 29.76 -4.58
C THR A 382 1.51 29.92 -3.06
N ALA A 383 0.58 29.26 -2.38
CA ALA A 383 0.47 29.31 -0.93
C ALA A 383 1.72 28.77 -0.21
N MET A 384 2.37 27.75 -0.78
CA MET A 384 3.65 27.26 -0.26
C MET A 384 4.76 28.29 -0.44
N MET A 385 4.86 28.93 -1.63
CA MET A 385 5.85 29.96 -1.89
C MET A 385 5.67 31.15 -0.96
N GLU A 386 4.44 31.66 -0.81
CA GLU A 386 4.11 32.76 0.10
C GLU A 386 4.53 32.44 1.56
N ARG A 387 4.26 31.22 2.03
CA ARG A 387 4.68 30.80 3.36
C ARG A 387 6.20 30.78 3.51
N PHE A 388 6.93 30.33 2.49
CA PHE A 388 8.40 30.34 2.53
C PHE A 388 8.97 31.75 2.42
N CYS A 389 8.38 32.63 1.62
CA CYS A 389 8.73 34.04 1.55
C CYS A 389 8.55 34.70 2.92
N THR A 390 7.38 34.57 3.52
CA THR A 390 7.07 35.12 4.86
C THR A 390 8.06 34.62 5.91
N ALA A 391 8.41 33.33 5.89
CA ALA A 391 9.38 32.76 6.83
C ALA A 391 10.80 33.32 6.61
N PHE A 392 11.19 33.55 5.36
CA PHE A 392 12.49 34.14 5.03
C PHE A 392 12.57 35.62 5.44
N GLU A 393 11.54 36.39 5.13
CA GLU A 393 11.39 37.81 5.54
C GLU A 393 11.41 37.96 7.06
N ALA A 394 10.64 37.13 7.78
CA ALA A 394 10.65 37.11 9.23
C ALA A 394 12.05 36.75 9.79
N GLY A 395 12.79 35.91 9.10
CA GLY A 395 14.18 35.60 9.44
C GLY A 395 15.11 36.80 9.26
N LEU A 396 14.99 37.51 8.16
CA LEU A 396 15.73 38.75 7.91
C LEU A 396 15.37 39.86 8.91
N GLN A 397 14.06 40.03 9.20
CA GLN A 397 13.59 41.01 10.18
C GLN A 397 14.17 40.73 11.58
N LYS A 398 14.23 39.49 12.03
CA LYS A 398 14.90 39.10 13.28
C LYS A 398 16.38 39.47 13.32
N ILE A 399 17.07 39.41 12.20
CA ILE A 399 18.47 39.85 12.11
C ILE A 399 18.54 41.38 12.24
N ALA A 400 17.69 42.10 11.49
CA ALA A 400 17.60 43.55 11.51
C ALA A 400 17.23 44.08 12.92
N ASP A 401 16.22 43.51 13.57
CA ASP A 401 15.83 43.85 14.93
C ASP A 401 16.97 43.61 15.94
N GLY A 402 17.79 42.60 15.67
CA GLY A 402 18.97 42.31 16.50
C GLY A 402 19.99 43.45 16.48
N LEU A 403 20.11 44.19 15.37
CA LEU A 403 21.02 45.34 15.25
C LEU A 403 20.62 46.48 16.14
N ASN A 404 19.33 46.66 16.39
CA ASN A 404 18.78 47.75 17.21
C ASN A 404 18.82 47.45 18.72
N LYS A 405 19.15 46.21 19.11
CA LYS A 405 19.23 45.83 20.53
C LYS A 405 20.56 46.25 21.14
N PRO A 406 20.60 46.76 22.41
CA PRO A 406 21.86 47.18 23.06
C PRO A 406 22.91 46.06 23.15
N ARG A 407 22.50 44.81 23.31
CA ARG A 407 23.37 43.61 23.39
C ARG A 407 23.32 42.75 22.13
N GLY A 408 22.80 43.27 20.99
CA GLY A 408 22.73 42.58 19.74
C GLY A 408 24.11 42.44 19.09
N GLU A 409 24.26 41.38 18.25
CA GLU A 409 25.49 41.21 17.45
C GLU A 409 25.55 42.30 16.38
N LYS A 410 26.63 43.09 16.37
CA LYS A 410 26.85 44.21 15.45
C LYS A 410 28.05 43.99 14.48
N ARG A 411 28.77 42.89 14.64
CA ARG A 411 29.91 42.57 13.77
C ARG A 411 29.40 42.13 12.41
N ARG A 412 29.85 42.83 11.38
CA ARG A 412 29.44 42.62 10.00
C ARG A 412 29.64 41.19 9.52
N ASP A 413 30.78 40.59 9.85
CA ASP A 413 31.11 39.21 9.51
C ASP A 413 30.08 38.19 10.06
N LYS A 414 29.67 38.35 11.32
CA LYS A 414 28.66 37.50 11.96
C LYS A 414 27.26 37.69 11.41
N ILE A 415 26.92 38.92 11.00
CA ILE A 415 25.63 39.22 10.37
C ILE A 415 25.56 38.57 9.00
N LEU A 416 26.61 38.75 8.18
CA LEU A 416 26.72 38.10 6.87
C LEU A 416 26.66 36.58 6.96
N GLU A 417 27.30 35.98 7.96
CA GLU A 417 27.23 34.54 8.22
C GLU A 417 25.79 34.10 8.52
N ARG A 418 25.06 34.85 9.34
CA ARG A 418 23.63 34.56 9.65
C ARG A 418 22.75 34.67 8.42
N ILE A 419 22.93 35.72 7.60
CA ILE A 419 22.23 35.89 6.33
C ILE A 419 22.55 34.74 5.38
N GLY A 420 23.82 34.35 5.29
CA GLY A 420 24.25 33.20 4.47
C GLY A 420 23.56 31.90 4.87
N ARG A 421 23.55 31.59 6.17
CA ARG A 421 22.82 30.42 6.71
C ARG A 421 21.32 30.46 6.45
N LEU A 422 20.71 31.67 6.55
CA LEU A 422 19.27 31.85 6.26
C LEU A 422 18.99 31.64 4.76
N LYS A 423 19.85 32.19 3.87
CA LYS A 423 19.78 31.96 2.42
C LYS A 423 19.94 30.48 2.07
N GLU A 424 20.90 29.81 2.70
CA GLU A 424 21.12 28.37 2.48
C GLU A 424 19.92 27.52 2.91
N LYS A 425 19.32 27.83 4.06
CA LYS A 425 18.14 27.15 4.57
C LYS A 425 16.90 27.40 3.71
N SER A 426 16.86 28.50 2.97
CA SER A 426 15.73 28.98 2.16
C SER A 426 16.08 29.07 0.66
N ARG A 427 16.87 28.11 0.13
CA ARG A 427 17.41 28.13 -1.25
C ARG A 427 16.34 28.37 -2.33
N GLY A 428 15.13 27.79 -2.16
CA GLY A 428 14.04 27.94 -3.14
C GLY A 428 13.45 29.35 -3.21
N VAL A 429 13.68 30.21 -2.21
CA VAL A 429 13.10 31.54 -2.10
C VAL A 429 14.17 32.61 -2.13
N SER A 430 15.32 32.38 -1.49
CA SER A 430 16.37 33.38 -1.32
C SER A 430 16.93 33.96 -2.64
N GLN A 431 16.79 33.23 -3.73
CA GLN A 431 17.18 33.70 -5.08
C GLN A 431 16.31 34.84 -5.61
N HIS A 432 15.10 35.03 -5.08
CA HIS A 432 14.18 36.11 -5.47
C HIS A 432 14.36 37.37 -4.63
N TYR A 433 15.32 37.39 -3.70
CA TYR A 433 15.58 38.53 -2.81
C TYR A 433 16.98 39.05 -3.00
N SER A 434 17.08 40.37 -3.17
CA SER A 434 18.32 41.13 -2.98
C SER A 434 18.40 41.54 -1.52
N VAL A 435 19.52 41.26 -0.86
CA VAL A 435 19.72 41.62 0.56
C VAL A 435 20.91 42.59 0.59
N ASP A 436 20.62 43.86 0.83
CA ASP A 436 21.62 44.89 1.03
C ASP A 436 22.16 44.83 2.46
N SER A 437 23.51 44.84 2.60
CA SER A 437 24.22 44.60 3.88
C SER A 437 25.19 45.75 4.23
#